data_63ccff52d1ecdefffb5c578d921de55c
#
_entry.id   63ccff52d1ecdefffb5c578d921de55c
#
_cell.length_a   1.000
_cell.length_b   1.000
_cell.length_c   1.000
_cell.angle_alpha   90.00
_cell.angle_beta   90.00
_cell.angle_gamma   90.00
#
_symmetry.space_group_name_H-M   'P 1'
#
loop_
_entity.id
_entity.type
_entity.pdbx_description
1 polymer ?
#
loop_
_entity_poly.entity_id
_entity_poly.type
_entity_poly.pdbx_seq_one_letter_code
_entity_poly.pdbx_strand_id
1 'polypeptide(L)'
;GANNTPSSTIPVASLDTGLYFDRATSWFGRNLRQTLEPRAFYLYAADEDQDDQPLFDTNQNTFSYSSLFRDNRFSGNDRVADANQLSLGLTSRALEANGTERARASFGQVFYFRDRNVQLLDTDGVARDADKSSSSAYAAEAMYQVSDAWRVNADVIWDPDDSTSDAGSVFAHYQPEPRKVLNMGYRYRNNINTYNALTGAFQRDPDSRIDQSDLSFMWPLNPQWSLIGRWQHDFDQDRTLEAFGGLEYDSCCWKLRVINRYWVDYNEFESVATDDANRGIFLQLVLKGLGSVSGNEVDSLLDDGIPGYREREDNAF
;
A
#
# COMPACT_ATOMS: atom_id res chain seq x y z
N GLY A 1 -4.87 -4.25 -42.07
CA GLY A 1 -3.54 -3.66 -41.95
C GLY A 1 -3.46 -3.00 -40.58
N ALA A 2 -2.42 -3.28 -39.82
CA ALA A 2 -2.22 -2.66 -38.53
C ALA A 2 -2.21 -1.14 -38.67
N ASN A 3 -2.99 -0.46 -37.85
CA ASN A 3 -3.02 1.00 -37.80
C ASN A 3 -1.71 1.47 -37.13
N ASN A 4 -0.82 2.11 -37.88
CA ASN A 4 0.49 2.55 -37.38
C ASN A 4 0.41 3.78 -36.45
N THR A 5 -0.78 4.38 -36.30
CA THR A 5 -1.03 5.55 -35.44
C THR A 5 -2.41 5.39 -34.78
N PRO A 6 -2.56 4.44 -33.84
CA PRO A 6 -3.82 4.29 -33.12
C PRO A 6 -4.12 5.57 -32.32
N SER A 7 -5.36 6.02 -32.35
CA SER A 7 -5.84 7.14 -31.55
C SER A 7 -7.27 6.90 -31.13
N SER A 8 -7.59 7.18 -29.89
CA SER A 8 -8.96 7.14 -29.38
C SER A 8 -9.33 8.47 -28.72
N THR A 9 -10.62 8.78 -28.74
CA THR A 9 -11.17 9.93 -28.03
C THR A 9 -12.28 9.43 -27.12
N ILE A 10 -12.05 9.47 -25.82
CA ILE A 10 -12.93 8.89 -24.82
C ILE A 10 -13.57 10.00 -24.02
N PRO A 11 -14.88 10.27 -24.20
CA PRO A 11 -15.59 11.23 -23.35
C PRO A 11 -15.72 10.68 -21.94
N VAL A 12 -15.30 11.47 -20.94
CA VAL A 12 -15.39 11.19 -19.53
C VAL A 12 -16.16 12.31 -18.83
N ALA A 13 -17.08 11.97 -17.97
CA ALA A 13 -17.81 12.91 -17.13
C ALA A 13 -17.95 12.35 -15.71
N SER A 14 -17.77 13.20 -14.72
CA SER A 14 -17.93 12.82 -13.31
C SER A 14 -18.69 13.88 -12.52
N LEU A 15 -19.35 13.42 -11.48
CA LEU A 15 -20.01 14.26 -10.49
C LEU A 15 -19.65 13.76 -9.11
N ASP A 16 -18.95 14.59 -8.33
CA ASP A 16 -18.55 14.31 -6.96
C ASP A 16 -19.33 15.23 -6.02
N THR A 17 -19.99 14.65 -5.03
CA THR A 17 -20.76 15.38 -4.05
C THR A 17 -20.62 14.74 -2.67
N GLY A 18 -20.67 15.57 -1.64
CA GLY A 18 -20.59 15.11 -0.26
C GLY A 18 -21.33 16.04 0.69
N LEU A 19 -21.68 15.49 1.83
CA LEU A 19 -22.23 16.23 2.95
C LEU A 19 -21.28 16.14 4.13
N TYR A 20 -21.32 17.13 4.98
CA TYR A 20 -20.50 17.20 6.18
C TYR A 20 -21.38 17.52 7.36
N PHE A 21 -21.39 16.61 8.33
CA PHE A 21 -22.06 16.79 9.60
C PHE A 21 -21.03 16.71 10.72
N ASP A 22 -21.19 17.50 11.76
CA ASP A 22 -20.33 17.40 12.93
C ASP A 22 -21.11 17.55 14.23
N ARG A 23 -20.56 16.98 15.30
CA ARG A 23 -21.07 17.11 16.65
C ARG A 23 -19.96 17.09 17.67
N ALA A 24 -20.18 17.79 18.79
CA ALA A 24 -19.34 17.62 19.96
C ALA A 24 -19.63 16.27 20.62
N THR A 25 -18.59 15.57 21.01
CA THR A 25 -18.67 14.29 21.72
C THR A 25 -17.53 14.17 22.73
N SER A 26 -17.59 13.17 23.59
CA SER A 26 -16.48 12.87 24.48
C SER A 26 -16.21 11.35 24.50
N TRP A 27 -14.95 10.96 24.31
CA TRP A 27 -14.51 9.56 24.39
C TRP A 27 -13.35 9.48 25.40
N PHE A 28 -13.45 8.54 26.32
CA PHE A 28 -12.41 8.27 27.34
C PHE A 28 -11.95 9.53 28.06
N GLY A 29 -12.89 10.46 28.38
CA GLY A 29 -12.60 11.71 29.07
C GLY A 29 -11.97 12.82 28.21
N ARG A 30 -11.84 12.63 26.91
CA ARG A 30 -11.38 13.63 25.93
C ARG A 30 -12.56 14.26 25.21
N ASN A 31 -12.59 15.57 25.14
CA ASN A 31 -13.56 16.31 24.33
C ASN A 31 -13.12 16.28 22.87
N LEU A 32 -13.99 15.76 22.01
CA LEU A 32 -13.73 15.56 20.59
C LEU A 32 -14.85 16.19 19.75
N ARG A 33 -14.56 16.50 18.51
CA ARG A 33 -15.53 16.77 17.45
C ARG A 33 -15.59 15.54 16.55
N GLN A 34 -16.75 14.90 16.51
CA GLN A 34 -17.00 13.78 15.60
C GLN A 34 -17.64 14.32 14.32
N THR A 35 -17.12 13.89 13.16
CA THR A 35 -17.70 14.18 11.85
C THR A 35 -18.42 12.95 11.28
N LEU A 36 -19.33 13.18 10.35
CA LEU A 36 -19.93 12.18 9.48
C LEU A 36 -19.97 12.77 8.07
N GLU A 37 -19.28 12.11 7.14
CA GLU A 37 -18.96 12.61 5.80
C GLU A 37 -19.44 11.61 4.73
N PRO A 38 -20.76 11.55 4.40
CA PRO A 38 -21.21 10.76 3.26
C PRO A 38 -20.74 11.43 1.95
N ARG A 39 -20.27 10.61 1.01
CA ARG A 39 -19.79 11.01 -0.31
C ARG A 39 -20.41 10.12 -1.39
N ALA A 40 -20.84 10.73 -2.48
CA ALA A 40 -21.31 10.04 -3.67
C ALA A 40 -20.55 10.56 -4.88
N PHE A 41 -19.98 9.63 -5.65
CA PHE A 41 -19.20 9.92 -6.85
C PHE A 41 -19.77 9.13 -8.02
N TYR A 42 -20.35 9.83 -8.99
CA TYR A 42 -20.80 9.23 -10.23
C TYR A 42 -19.74 9.43 -11.31
N LEU A 43 -19.43 8.36 -12.04
CA LEU A 43 -18.47 8.37 -13.13
C LEU A 43 -19.09 7.72 -14.37
N TYR A 44 -18.97 8.44 -15.48
CA TYR A 44 -19.23 7.94 -16.82
C TYR A 44 -17.98 8.09 -17.68
N ALA A 45 -17.54 7.01 -18.30
CA ALA A 45 -16.53 6.98 -19.34
C ALA A 45 -17.03 6.08 -20.46
N ALA A 46 -16.95 6.58 -21.70
CA ALA A 46 -17.44 5.82 -22.85
C ALA A 46 -16.66 4.51 -23.03
N ASP A 47 -17.36 3.52 -23.54
CA ASP A 47 -16.79 2.24 -23.93
C ASP A 47 -16.23 2.40 -25.36
N GLU A 48 -14.93 2.45 -25.48
CA GLU A 48 -14.20 2.59 -26.75
C GLU A 48 -13.19 1.45 -26.86
N ASP A 49 -13.13 0.85 -28.03
CA ASP A 49 -12.13 -0.19 -28.34
C ASP A 49 -10.72 0.42 -28.34
N GLN A 50 -9.85 -0.09 -27.52
CA GLN A 50 -8.48 0.36 -27.34
C GLN A 50 -7.48 -0.78 -27.55
N ASP A 51 -7.90 -1.94 -28.09
CA ASP A 51 -7.07 -3.14 -28.19
C ASP A 51 -5.90 -2.97 -29.17
N ASP A 52 -6.02 -2.05 -30.13
CA ASP A 52 -4.93 -1.67 -31.05
C ASP A 52 -3.86 -0.77 -30.38
N GLN A 53 -4.10 -0.29 -29.14
CA GLN A 53 -3.17 0.59 -28.45
C GLN A 53 -2.19 -0.22 -27.59
N PRO A 54 -0.87 -0.03 -27.76
CA PRO A 54 0.11 -0.72 -26.94
C PRO A 54 0.05 -0.27 -25.50
N LEU A 55 0.30 -1.20 -24.59
CA LEU A 55 0.42 -0.96 -23.15
C LEU A 55 1.91 -0.92 -22.77
N PHE A 56 2.36 0.14 -22.10
CA PHE A 56 3.74 0.31 -21.67
C PHE A 56 3.87 0.28 -20.14
N ASP A 57 3.07 1.10 -19.43
CA ASP A 57 3.18 1.30 -17.98
C ASP A 57 1.84 1.22 -17.25
N THR A 58 0.83 0.65 -17.90
CA THR A 58 -0.53 0.55 -17.36
C THR A 58 -0.73 -0.73 -16.58
N ASN A 59 -1.15 -0.58 -15.31
CA ASN A 59 -1.57 -1.66 -14.44
C ASN A 59 -2.94 -1.37 -13.85
N GLN A 60 -3.63 -2.42 -13.41
CA GLN A 60 -4.84 -2.25 -12.64
C GLN A 60 -4.49 -1.76 -11.21
N ASN A 61 -5.09 -0.64 -10.80
CA ASN A 61 -4.90 -0.12 -9.45
C ASN A 61 -5.43 -1.11 -8.40
N THR A 62 -4.70 -1.25 -7.30
CA THR A 62 -5.19 -2.01 -6.15
C THR A 62 -6.48 -1.40 -5.63
N PHE A 63 -7.49 -2.26 -5.42
CA PHE A 63 -8.77 -1.84 -4.87
C PHE A 63 -8.62 -1.46 -3.39
N SER A 64 -9.19 -0.32 -3.01
CA SER A 64 -9.15 0.24 -1.66
C SER A 64 -10.28 1.25 -1.49
N TYR A 65 -10.52 1.74 -0.28
CA TYR A 65 -11.51 2.81 -0.08
C TYR A 65 -11.20 4.07 -0.93
N SER A 66 -9.93 4.45 -1.03
CA SER A 66 -9.54 5.61 -1.83
C SER A 66 -9.73 5.40 -3.34
N SER A 67 -9.65 4.16 -3.83
CA SER A 67 -9.84 3.84 -5.24
C SER A 67 -11.29 3.94 -5.70
N LEU A 68 -12.27 3.93 -4.79
CA LEU A 68 -13.69 4.08 -5.10
C LEU A 68 -14.01 5.40 -5.83
N PHE A 69 -13.20 6.44 -5.60
CA PHE A 69 -13.43 7.80 -6.08
C PHE A 69 -12.44 8.21 -7.16
N ARG A 70 -11.79 7.25 -7.83
CA ARG A 70 -10.91 7.52 -8.97
C ARG A 70 -11.70 7.54 -10.27
N ASP A 71 -11.25 8.34 -11.21
CA ASP A 71 -11.81 8.46 -12.56
C ASP A 71 -11.29 7.40 -13.54
N ASN A 72 -10.23 6.66 -13.16
CA ASN A 72 -9.72 5.55 -13.93
C ASN A 72 -9.30 4.41 -12.98
N ARG A 73 -9.72 3.16 -13.29
CA ARG A 73 -9.27 1.97 -12.54
C ARG A 73 -7.86 1.51 -12.90
N PHE A 74 -7.31 2.03 -14.00
CA PHE A 74 -5.94 1.77 -14.42
C PHE A 74 -4.99 2.88 -14.00
N SER A 75 -3.72 2.52 -13.77
CA SER A 75 -2.60 3.47 -13.66
C SER A 75 -2.07 3.78 -15.07
N GLY A 76 -1.23 4.81 -15.17
CA GLY A 76 -0.68 5.23 -16.47
C GLY A 76 -1.69 5.96 -17.35
N ASN A 77 -1.33 6.17 -18.60
CA ASN A 77 -2.13 6.91 -19.59
C ASN A 77 -2.49 6.08 -20.83
N ASP A 78 -2.00 4.85 -20.94
CA ASP A 78 -2.15 4.03 -22.15
C ASP A 78 -3.52 3.38 -22.27
N ARG A 79 -4.28 3.32 -21.16
CA ARG A 79 -5.60 2.73 -21.13
C ARG A 79 -6.56 3.54 -20.26
N VAL A 80 -7.70 3.89 -20.79
CA VAL A 80 -8.80 4.52 -20.05
C VAL A 80 -9.92 3.52 -19.88
N ALA A 81 -10.29 3.26 -18.64
CA ALA A 81 -11.36 2.33 -18.31
C ALA A 81 -12.73 2.90 -18.71
N ASP A 82 -13.55 2.06 -19.29
CA ASP A 82 -14.97 2.36 -19.42
C ASP A 82 -15.65 2.36 -18.04
N ALA A 83 -16.60 3.25 -17.84
CA ALA A 83 -17.32 3.39 -16.59
C ALA A 83 -18.76 3.88 -16.79
N ASN A 84 -19.67 3.33 -16.02
CA ASN A 84 -20.99 3.88 -15.74
C ASN A 84 -21.33 3.38 -14.34
N GLN A 85 -20.95 4.17 -13.32
CA GLN A 85 -20.92 3.70 -11.94
C GLN A 85 -21.22 4.79 -10.94
N LEU A 86 -21.70 4.37 -9.77
CA LEU A 86 -21.90 5.21 -8.59
C LEU A 86 -21.10 4.64 -7.43
N SER A 87 -20.15 5.39 -6.94
CA SER A 87 -19.42 5.07 -5.71
C SER A 87 -20.07 5.78 -4.53
N LEU A 88 -20.38 5.02 -3.49
CA LEU A 88 -20.89 5.55 -2.23
C LEU A 88 -19.87 5.28 -1.13
N GLY A 89 -19.59 6.29 -0.35
CA GLY A 89 -18.68 6.20 0.78
C GLY A 89 -19.16 6.99 1.99
N LEU A 90 -18.78 6.51 3.15
CA LEU A 90 -19.06 7.14 4.42
C LEU A 90 -17.76 7.18 5.24
N THR A 91 -17.38 8.37 5.68
CA THR A 91 -16.24 8.56 6.60
C THR A 91 -16.73 9.20 7.88
N SER A 92 -16.23 8.73 9.01
CA SER A 92 -16.39 9.36 10.31
C SER A 92 -15.02 9.60 10.94
N ARG A 93 -14.81 10.81 11.47
CA ARG A 93 -13.55 11.20 12.12
C ARG A 93 -13.83 11.68 13.53
N ALA A 94 -12.87 11.50 14.41
CA ALA A 94 -12.84 12.08 15.75
C ALA A 94 -11.61 12.98 15.87
N LEU A 95 -11.85 14.27 16.03
CA LEU A 95 -10.84 15.33 16.03
C LEU A 95 -10.75 16.00 17.40
N GLU A 96 -9.56 16.23 17.88
CA GLU A 96 -9.31 17.10 19.05
C GLU A 96 -9.49 18.58 18.68
N ALA A 97 -9.55 19.44 19.68
CA ALA A 97 -9.71 20.88 19.49
C ALA A 97 -8.56 21.52 18.70
N ASN A 98 -7.36 20.95 18.76
CA ASN A 98 -6.19 21.37 18.00
C ASN A 98 -6.16 20.82 16.54
N GLY A 99 -7.18 20.05 16.13
CA GLY A 99 -7.27 19.43 14.82
C GLY A 99 -6.62 18.05 14.71
N THR A 100 -6.00 17.53 15.76
CA THR A 100 -5.41 16.18 15.75
C THR A 100 -6.49 15.13 15.55
N GLU A 101 -6.34 14.28 14.51
CA GLU A 101 -7.24 13.17 14.23
C GLU A 101 -6.90 11.99 15.16
N ARG A 102 -7.86 11.63 16.03
CA ARG A 102 -7.72 10.51 16.97
C ARG A 102 -8.29 9.22 16.44
N ALA A 103 -9.31 9.30 15.62
CA ALA A 103 -9.86 8.13 14.95
C ALA A 103 -10.44 8.53 13.61
N ARG A 104 -10.39 7.60 12.68
CA ARG A 104 -11.09 7.64 11.40
C ARG A 104 -11.58 6.25 11.07
N ALA A 105 -12.78 6.16 10.54
CA ALA A 105 -13.32 4.96 9.94
C ALA A 105 -14.03 5.35 8.65
N SER A 106 -13.73 4.63 7.58
CA SER A 106 -14.33 4.80 6.26
C SER A 106 -14.85 3.47 5.74
N PHE A 107 -15.94 3.51 5.02
CA PHE A 107 -16.58 2.35 4.41
C PHE A 107 -17.24 2.77 3.10
N GLY A 108 -17.17 1.92 2.07
CA GLY A 108 -17.82 2.22 0.80
C GLY A 108 -17.85 1.07 -0.18
N GLN A 109 -18.57 1.30 -1.29
CA GLN A 109 -18.79 0.35 -2.37
C GLN A 109 -19.05 1.08 -3.68
N VAL A 110 -18.77 0.44 -4.81
CA VAL A 110 -19.17 0.90 -6.15
C VAL A 110 -20.33 0.07 -6.66
N PHE A 111 -21.30 0.74 -7.26
CA PHE A 111 -22.43 0.13 -7.99
C PHE A 111 -22.23 0.37 -9.48
N TYR A 112 -22.22 -0.71 -10.27
CA TYR A 112 -21.97 -0.66 -11.71
C TYR A 112 -23.29 -0.77 -12.46
N PHE A 113 -23.52 0.14 -13.41
CA PHE A 113 -24.74 0.18 -14.23
C PHE A 113 -24.50 -0.37 -15.64
N ARG A 114 -23.29 -0.83 -15.93
CA ARG A 114 -22.89 -1.43 -17.20
C ARG A 114 -21.74 -2.39 -16.93
N ASP A 115 -21.65 -3.46 -17.74
CA ASP A 115 -20.47 -4.33 -17.80
C ASP A 115 -19.22 -3.49 -18.12
N ARG A 116 -18.08 -3.86 -17.58
CA ARG A 116 -16.80 -3.21 -17.80
C ARG A 116 -16.05 -3.96 -18.89
N ASN A 117 -16.14 -3.47 -20.13
CA ASN A 117 -15.63 -4.12 -21.31
C ASN A 117 -14.15 -3.87 -21.52
N VAL A 118 -13.67 -2.64 -21.24
CA VAL A 118 -12.27 -2.31 -21.39
C VAL A 118 -11.46 -2.98 -20.29
N GLN A 119 -10.69 -3.99 -20.65
CA GLN A 119 -9.82 -4.75 -19.74
C GLN A 119 -8.35 -4.61 -20.18
N LEU A 120 -7.43 -4.94 -19.28
CA LEU A 120 -6.04 -5.09 -19.67
C LEU A 120 -5.90 -6.39 -20.48
N LEU A 121 -5.04 -6.35 -21.49
CA LEU A 121 -4.65 -7.54 -22.22
C LEU A 121 -3.88 -8.48 -21.28
N ASP A 122 -3.99 -9.77 -21.50
CA ASP A 122 -3.10 -10.73 -20.87
C ASP A 122 -1.70 -10.68 -21.53
N THR A 123 -0.78 -11.49 -21.05
CA THR A 123 0.59 -11.55 -21.58
C THR A 123 0.69 -12.03 -23.04
N ASP A 124 -0.35 -12.69 -23.54
CA ASP A 124 -0.42 -13.13 -24.93
C ASP A 124 -1.10 -12.09 -25.84
N GLY A 125 -1.44 -10.91 -25.29
CA GLY A 125 -2.13 -9.85 -26.02
C GLY A 125 -3.61 -10.17 -26.27
N VAL A 126 -4.20 -11.08 -25.51
CA VAL A 126 -5.63 -11.43 -25.60
C VAL A 126 -6.42 -10.59 -24.61
N ALA A 127 -7.50 -9.98 -25.07
CA ALA A 127 -8.40 -9.23 -24.21
C ALA A 127 -9.06 -10.16 -23.18
N ARG A 128 -9.09 -9.72 -21.92
CA ARG A 128 -9.81 -10.43 -20.86
C ARG A 128 -11.32 -10.24 -21.05
N ASP A 129 -12.09 -11.22 -20.57
CA ASP A 129 -13.55 -11.12 -20.55
C ASP A 129 -14.02 -9.88 -19.76
N ALA A 130 -15.14 -9.31 -20.21
CA ALA A 130 -15.78 -8.20 -19.52
C ALA A 130 -16.18 -8.59 -18.08
N ASP A 131 -15.93 -7.70 -17.16
CA ASP A 131 -16.39 -7.87 -15.78
C ASP A 131 -17.88 -7.47 -15.67
N LYS A 132 -18.73 -8.43 -15.28
CA LYS A 132 -20.20 -8.33 -15.26
C LYS A 132 -20.78 -8.17 -13.87
N SER A 133 -19.95 -8.07 -12.82
CA SER A 133 -20.46 -7.84 -11.47
C SER A 133 -21.23 -6.52 -11.40
N SER A 134 -22.34 -6.51 -10.67
CA SER A 134 -23.21 -5.32 -10.49
C SER A 134 -22.70 -4.38 -9.39
N SER A 135 -21.80 -4.86 -8.54
CA SER A 135 -21.17 -4.08 -7.48
C SER A 135 -19.74 -4.53 -7.24
N SER A 136 -18.95 -3.69 -6.62
CA SER A 136 -17.61 -4.04 -6.15
C SER A 136 -17.69 -4.78 -4.81
N ALA A 137 -16.56 -5.36 -4.39
CA ALA A 137 -16.34 -5.67 -2.99
C ALA A 137 -16.55 -4.42 -2.10
N TYR A 138 -16.84 -4.63 -0.82
CA TYR A 138 -16.80 -3.57 0.18
C TYR A 138 -15.37 -3.22 0.52
N ALA A 139 -15.08 -1.92 0.61
CA ALA A 139 -13.81 -1.41 1.11
C ALA A 139 -14.03 -0.69 2.44
N ALA A 140 -13.29 -1.09 3.46
CA ALA A 140 -13.29 -0.42 4.76
C ALA A 140 -11.87 -0.14 5.22
N GLU A 141 -11.68 1.00 5.87
CA GLU A 141 -10.43 1.38 6.51
C GLU A 141 -10.69 2.03 7.87
N ALA A 142 -9.78 1.85 8.79
CA ALA A 142 -9.83 2.47 10.10
C ALA A 142 -8.43 2.92 10.56
N MET A 143 -8.39 4.03 11.26
CA MET A 143 -7.21 4.53 11.95
C MET A 143 -7.58 4.90 13.37
N TYR A 144 -6.75 4.53 14.34
CA TYR A 144 -6.93 4.92 15.72
C TYR A 144 -5.60 5.32 16.35
N GLN A 145 -5.54 6.57 16.82
CA GLN A 145 -4.43 7.12 17.58
C GLN A 145 -4.67 6.85 19.06
N VAL A 146 -4.20 5.68 19.55
CA VAL A 146 -4.41 5.23 20.94
C VAL A 146 -3.78 6.23 21.95
N SER A 147 -2.58 6.71 21.62
CA SER A 147 -1.86 7.75 22.35
C SER A 147 -1.05 8.59 21.37
N ASP A 148 -0.35 9.60 21.82
CA ASP A 148 0.53 10.39 20.95
C ASP A 148 1.68 9.55 20.36
N ALA A 149 2.03 8.46 21.03
CA ALA A 149 3.08 7.54 20.59
C ALA A 149 2.55 6.33 19.79
N TRP A 150 1.28 5.94 19.93
CA TRP A 150 0.72 4.72 19.33
C TRP A 150 -0.36 5.04 18.29
N ARG A 151 -0.18 4.53 17.08
CA ARG A 151 -1.17 4.55 16.00
C ARG A 151 -1.41 3.15 15.47
N VAL A 152 -2.67 2.84 15.22
CA VAL A 152 -3.08 1.59 14.57
C VAL A 152 -3.87 1.95 13.33
N ASN A 153 -3.55 1.33 12.20
CA ASN A 153 -4.31 1.39 10.95
C ASN A 153 -4.77 -0.02 10.61
N ALA A 154 -5.95 -0.12 10.03
CA ALA A 154 -6.48 -1.38 9.52
C ALA A 154 -7.28 -1.11 8.25
N ASP A 155 -7.23 -2.04 7.31
CA ASP A 155 -8.06 -2.05 6.11
C ASP A 155 -8.55 -3.46 5.80
N VAL A 156 -9.69 -3.54 5.13
CA VAL A 156 -10.26 -4.80 4.66
C VAL A 156 -11.04 -4.59 3.38
N ILE A 157 -10.89 -5.53 2.47
CA ILE A 157 -11.70 -5.69 1.26
C ILE A 157 -12.49 -6.99 1.43
N TRP A 158 -13.81 -6.89 1.40
CA TRP A 158 -14.69 -8.04 1.57
C TRP A 158 -15.66 -8.15 0.40
N ASP A 159 -15.63 -9.31 -0.27
CA ASP A 159 -16.51 -9.62 -1.37
C ASP A 159 -17.80 -10.28 -0.84
N PRO A 160 -18.98 -9.64 -1.03
CA PRO A 160 -20.24 -10.19 -0.58
C PRO A 160 -20.70 -11.38 -1.44
N ASP A 161 -20.29 -11.49 -2.71
CA ASP A 161 -20.75 -12.52 -3.63
C ASP A 161 -20.12 -13.88 -3.27
N ASP A 162 -18.83 -13.87 -2.96
CA ASP A 162 -18.10 -15.06 -2.51
C ASP A 162 -18.12 -15.22 -0.97
N SER A 163 -18.63 -14.23 -0.23
CA SER A 163 -18.58 -14.18 1.23
C SER A 163 -17.16 -14.35 1.80
N THR A 164 -16.15 -13.89 1.05
CA THR A 164 -14.73 -13.99 1.40
C THR A 164 -14.11 -12.62 1.61
N SER A 165 -13.05 -12.59 2.38
CA SER A 165 -12.21 -11.41 2.48
C SER A 165 -11.09 -11.52 1.45
N ASP A 166 -11.04 -10.60 0.49
CA ASP A 166 -10.04 -10.60 -0.58
C ASP A 166 -8.70 -10.07 -0.12
N ALA A 167 -8.71 -9.09 0.76
CA ALA A 167 -7.51 -8.50 1.31
C ALA A 167 -7.77 -7.84 2.66
N GLY A 168 -6.75 -7.70 3.45
CA GLY A 168 -6.79 -6.92 4.67
C GLY A 168 -5.42 -6.71 5.26
N SER A 169 -5.28 -5.64 6.02
CA SER A 169 -4.06 -5.40 6.77
C SER A 169 -4.34 -4.76 8.13
N VAL A 170 -3.43 -4.98 9.06
CA VAL A 170 -3.36 -4.27 10.34
C VAL A 170 -1.93 -3.85 10.55
N PHE A 171 -1.73 -2.58 10.84
CA PHE A 171 -0.41 -2.02 11.09
C PHE A 171 -0.44 -1.16 12.36
N ALA A 172 0.41 -1.51 13.32
CA ALA A 172 0.61 -0.77 14.57
C ALA A 172 1.98 -0.10 14.56
N HIS A 173 1.99 1.20 14.80
CA HIS A 173 3.18 2.03 14.85
C HIS A 173 3.33 2.66 16.22
N TYR A 174 4.50 2.48 16.83
CA TYR A 174 4.86 3.07 18.12
C TYR A 174 6.08 3.95 17.98
N GLN A 175 5.94 5.24 18.23
CA GLN A 175 7.02 6.23 18.16
C GLN A 175 6.87 7.27 19.27
N PRO A 176 7.34 6.98 20.50
CA PRO A 176 7.31 7.94 21.59
C PRO A 176 8.32 9.08 21.45
N GLU A 177 9.40 8.83 20.70
CA GLU A 177 10.51 9.74 20.43
C GLU A 177 10.99 9.59 18.99
N PRO A 178 11.60 10.59 18.34
CA PRO A 178 11.95 10.56 16.93
C PRO A 178 12.82 9.36 16.49
N ARG A 179 13.66 8.82 17.37
CA ARG A 179 14.57 7.70 17.08
C ARG A 179 14.16 6.39 17.74
N LYS A 180 13.00 6.35 18.38
CA LYS A 180 12.49 5.17 19.07
C LYS A 180 11.23 4.68 18.39
N VAL A 181 11.38 3.70 17.50
CA VAL A 181 10.33 3.23 16.61
C VAL A 181 10.17 1.73 16.76
N LEU A 182 8.93 1.29 16.82
CA LEU A 182 8.53 -0.11 16.71
C LEU A 182 7.31 -0.19 15.79
N ASN A 183 7.41 -1.02 14.77
CA ASN A 183 6.33 -1.29 13.83
C ASN A 183 5.97 -2.77 13.89
N MET A 184 4.69 -3.06 13.86
CA MET A 184 4.13 -4.41 13.76
C MET A 184 3.06 -4.39 12.70
N GLY A 185 3.21 -5.21 11.68
CA GLY A 185 2.30 -5.31 10.55
C GLY A 185 1.87 -6.75 10.30
N TYR A 186 0.65 -6.90 9.88
CA TYR A 186 0.13 -8.14 9.31
C TYR A 186 -0.69 -7.78 8.08
N ARG A 187 -0.51 -8.51 6.99
CA ARG A 187 -1.29 -8.35 5.76
C ARG A 187 -1.62 -9.70 5.16
N TYR A 188 -2.81 -9.78 4.65
CA TYR A 188 -3.20 -10.91 3.84
C TYR A 188 -3.87 -10.43 2.55
N ARG A 189 -3.77 -11.22 1.49
CA ARG A 189 -4.49 -11.04 0.23
C ARG A 189 -4.70 -12.41 -0.41
N ASN A 190 -5.94 -12.69 -0.75
CA ASN A 190 -6.32 -13.89 -1.47
C ASN A 190 -6.38 -13.61 -2.98
N ASN A 191 -6.31 -14.66 -3.78
CA ASN A 191 -6.56 -14.63 -5.22
C ASN A 191 -5.63 -13.66 -5.98
N ILE A 192 -4.32 -13.81 -5.80
CA ILE A 192 -3.35 -13.03 -6.56
C ILE A 192 -3.29 -13.56 -7.98
N ASN A 193 -3.18 -12.64 -8.96
CA ASN A 193 -2.91 -13.04 -10.32
C ASN A 193 -1.45 -13.52 -10.42
N THR A 194 -1.23 -14.82 -10.61
CA THR A 194 0.09 -15.40 -10.85
C THR A 194 0.30 -15.64 -12.33
N TYR A 195 1.53 -15.44 -12.80
CA TYR A 195 1.90 -15.76 -14.17
C TYR A 195 2.05 -17.26 -14.33
N ASN A 196 1.24 -17.85 -15.23
CA ASN A 196 1.37 -19.26 -15.58
C ASN A 196 2.27 -19.41 -16.81
N ALA A 197 3.50 -19.88 -16.60
CA ALA A 197 4.48 -20.05 -17.66
C ALA A 197 4.07 -21.09 -18.74
N LEU A 198 3.13 -21.99 -18.44
CA LEU A 198 2.64 -22.99 -19.40
C LEU A 198 1.61 -22.40 -20.36
N THR A 199 0.80 -21.45 -19.87
CA THR A 199 -0.23 -20.80 -20.69
C THR A 199 0.20 -19.42 -21.18
N GLY A 200 1.30 -18.88 -20.67
CA GLY A 200 1.79 -17.55 -20.99
C GLY A 200 0.90 -16.42 -20.43
N ALA A 201 -0.03 -16.70 -19.54
CA ALA A 201 -1.04 -15.78 -19.09
C ALA A 201 -1.02 -15.57 -17.56
N PHE A 202 -1.40 -14.38 -17.13
CA PHE A 202 -1.74 -14.15 -15.72
C PHE A 202 -3.11 -14.78 -15.43
N GLN A 203 -3.12 -15.76 -14.55
CA GLN A 203 -4.33 -16.42 -14.10
C GLN A 203 -4.57 -16.07 -12.64
N ARG A 204 -5.85 -15.87 -12.29
CA ARG A 204 -6.24 -15.82 -10.88
C ARG A 204 -6.00 -17.21 -10.30
N ASP A 205 -5.00 -17.31 -9.47
CA ASP A 205 -4.68 -18.56 -8.79
C ASP A 205 -5.41 -18.54 -7.43
N PRO A 206 -6.42 -19.38 -7.25
CA PRO A 206 -7.17 -19.42 -6.00
C PRO A 206 -6.32 -19.90 -4.82
N ASP A 207 -5.20 -20.56 -5.09
CA ASP A 207 -4.28 -21.04 -4.06
C ASP A 207 -3.17 -20.03 -3.77
N SER A 208 -3.00 -18.99 -4.60
CA SER A 208 -2.01 -17.95 -4.35
C SER A 208 -2.54 -16.92 -3.37
N ARG A 209 -1.80 -16.69 -2.32
CA ARG A 209 -2.13 -15.69 -1.32
C ARG A 209 -0.88 -15.05 -0.73
N ILE A 210 -1.05 -13.85 -0.22
CA ILE A 210 -0.09 -13.21 0.65
C ILE A 210 -0.63 -13.36 2.07
N ASP A 211 0.16 -13.93 2.95
CA ASP A 211 -0.13 -14.06 4.38
C ASP A 211 1.15 -13.76 5.15
N GLN A 212 1.37 -12.49 5.48
CA GLN A 212 2.68 -12.01 5.92
C GLN A 212 2.60 -11.15 7.17
N SER A 213 3.58 -11.36 8.05
CA SER A 213 3.88 -10.45 9.15
C SER A 213 5.14 -9.64 8.87
N ASP A 214 5.18 -8.41 9.39
CA ASP A 214 6.33 -7.52 9.35
C ASP A 214 6.55 -6.94 10.75
N LEU A 215 7.75 -7.06 11.26
CA LEU A 215 8.19 -6.47 12.52
C LEU A 215 9.44 -5.66 12.24
N SER A 216 9.43 -4.37 12.52
CA SER A 216 10.63 -3.54 12.37
C SER A 216 10.79 -2.56 13.51
N PHE A 217 12.03 -2.22 13.83
CA PHE A 217 12.31 -1.34 14.94
C PHE A 217 13.65 -0.60 14.79
N MET A 218 13.68 0.58 15.39
CA MET A 218 14.88 1.31 15.79
C MET A 218 14.78 1.63 17.27
N TRP A 219 15.80 1.23 18.05
CA TRP A 219 15.76 1.40 19.49
C TRP A 219 17.10 1.95 20.02
N PRO A 220 17.13 3.18 20.56
CA PRO A 220 18.33 3.74 21.15
C PRO A 220 18.66 3.01 22.45
N LEU A 221 19.86 2.46 22.54
CA LEU A 221 20.41 1.88 23.76
C LEU A 221 21.00 2.95 24.68
N ASN A 222 21.58 3.97 24.07
CA ASN A 222 22.09 5.18 24.71
C ASN A 222 22.17 6.30 23.65
N PRO A 223 22.65 7.52 23.99
CA PRO A 223 22.70 8.63 23.03
C PRO A 223 23.49 8.36 21.74
N GLN A 224 24.44 7.45 21.76
CA GLN A 224 25.29 7.13 20.61
C GLN A 224 24.94 5.80 19.94
N TRP A 225 24.43 4.81 20.67
CA TRP A 225 24.17 3.48 20.12
C TRP A 225 22.68 3.24 19.93
N SER A 226 22.32 2.73 18.75
CA SER A 226 20.98 2.26 18.45
C SER A 226 21.01 0.84 17.91
N LEU A 227 20.02 0.06 18.30
CA LEU A 227 19.72 -1.24 17.72
C LEU A 227 18.67 -1.04 16.62
N ILE A 228 18.90 -1.67 15.46
CA ILE A 228 17.98 -1.63 14.32
C ILE A 228 17.67 -3.06 13.88
N GLY A 229 16.47 -3.28 13.37
CA GLY A 229 16.11 -4.60 12.87
C GLY A 229 14.77 -4.63 12.17
N ARG A 230 14.63 -5.65 11.31
CA ARG A 230 13.39 -6.01 10.64
C ARG A 230 13.31 -7.52 10.50
N TRP A 231 12.09 -8.05 10.56
CA TRP A 231 11.78 -9.42 10.23
C TRP A 231 10.44 -9.48 9.52
N GLN A 232 10.43 -10.02 8.30
CA GLN A 232 9.26 -10.26 7.48
C GLN A 232 9.14 -11.75 7.21
N HIS A 233 7.98 -12.31 7.53
CA HIS A 233 7.70 -13.73 7.40
C HIS A 233 6.43 -13.95 6.59
N ASP A 234 6.50 -14.91 5.70
CA ASP A 234 5.38 -15.39 4.89
C ASP A 234 4.88 -16.70 5.49
N PHE A 235 3.62 -16.69 5.95
CA PHE A 235 2.98 -17.86 6.57
C PHE A 235 2.44 -18.85 5.54
N ASP A 236 2.14 -18.41 4.32
CA ASP A 236 1.68 -19.28 3.27
C ASP A 236 2.79 -20.20 2.76
N GLN A 237 3.98 -19.67 2.63
CA GLN A 237 5.17 -20.40 2.20
C GLN A 237 6.06 -20.84 3.39
N ASP A 238 5.65 -20.57 4.64
CA ASP A 238 6.37 -20.85 5.88
C ASP A 238 7.86 -20.47 5.82
N ARG A 239 8.15 -19.26 5.36
CA ARG A 239 9.53 -18.78 5.21
C ARG A 239 9.72 -17.32 5.58
N THR A 240 10.94 -16.99 5.98
CA THR A 240 11.38 -15.61 6.15
C THR A 240 11.72 -15.02 4.78
N LEU A 241 11.06 -13.92 4.41
CA LEU A 241 11.34 -13.18 3.16
C LEU A 241 12.53 -12.25 3.34
N GLU A 242 12.55 -11.51 4.45
CA GLU A 242 13.65 -10.63 4.80
C GLU A 242 13.84 -10.61 6.32
N ALA A 243 15.07 -10.64 6.75
CA ALA A 243 15.45 -10.33 8.12
C ALA A 243 16.76 -9.57 8.14
N PHE A 244 16.79 -8.46 8.84
CA PHE A 244 18.06 -7.82 9.14
C PHE A 244 18.13 -7.39 10.59
N GLY A 245 19.35 -7.34 11.10
CA GLY A 245 19.62 -6.82 12.43
C GLY A 245 21.00 -6.15 12.45
N GLY A 246 21.10 -5.04 13.16
CA GLY A 246 22.34 -4.29 13.18
C GLY A 246 22.44 -3.31 14.32
N LEU A 247 23.63 -2.75 14.42
CA LEU A 247 23.99 -1.71 15.37
C LEU A 247 24.41 -0.45 14.62
N GLU A 248 23.91 0.67 15.07
CA GLU A 248 24.31 1.99 14.64
C GLU A 248 25.02 2.70 15.78
N TYR A 249 26.23 3.18 15.51
CA TYR A 249 26.95 4.13 16.37
C TYR A 249 26.94 5.50 15.73
N ASP A 250 26.43 6.49 16.43
CA ASP A 250 26.27 7.85 15.94
C ASP A 250 26.96 8.85 16.87
N SER A 251 28.04 9.48 16.39
CA SER A 251 28.78 10.53 17.09
C SER A 251 28.52 11.91 16.46
N CYS A 252 29.16 12.93 16.99
CA CYS A 252 29.07 14.28 16.42
C CYS A 252 29.51 14.38 14.95
N CYS A 253 30.52 13.62 14.55
CA CYS A 253 31.28 13.85 13.31
C CYS A 253 31.23 12.67 12.34
N TRP A 254 30.88 11.48 12.81
CA TRP A 254 30.80 10.27 11.99
C TRP A 254 29.75 9.29 12.53
N LYS A 255 29.27 8.44 11.65
CA LYS A 255 28.29 7.38 11.94
C LYS A 255 28.82 6.07 11.36
N LEU A 256 28.69 4.99 12.11
CA LEU A 256 29.04 3.63 11.69
C LEU A 256 27.83 2.72 11.86
N ARG A 257 27.49 1.98 10.83
CA ARG A 257 26.45 0.95 10.84
C ARG A 257 27.04 -0.39 10.45
N VAL A 258 26.64 -1.42 11.19
CA VAL A 258 26.95 -2.82 10.87
C VAL A 258 25.62 -3.56 10.84
N ILE A 259 25.24 -4.10 9.68
CA ILE A 259 23.97 -4.77 9.46
C ILE A 259 24.25 -6.16 8.90
N ASN A 260 23.69 -7.18 9.54
CA ASN A 260 23.58 -8.52 8.96
C ASN A 260 22.19 -8.64 8.34
N ARG A 261 22.12 -9.00 7.06
CA ARG A 261 20.88 -9.14 6.31
C ARG A 261 20.78 -10.53 5.70
N TYR A 262 19.58 -11.07 5.80
CA TYR A 262 19.07 -12.24 5.08
C TYR A 262 17.90 -11.78 4.21
N TRP A 263 17.87 -12.17 2.93
CA TRP A 263 16.76 -11.85 2.05
C TRP A 263 16.61 -12.89 0.96
N VAL A 264 15.41 -13.00 0.42
CA VAL A 264 15.07 -13.86 -0.71
C VAL A 264 14.84 -12.96 -1.91
N ASP A 265 15.45 -13.27 -3.05
CA ASP A 265 15.22 -12.53 -4.26
C ASP A 265 13.80 -12.85 -4.79
N TYR A 266 13.15 -11.83 -5.30
CA TYR A 266 11.84 -11.96 -5.91
C TYR A 266 12.01 -12.16 -7.41
N ASN A 267 11.51 -13.26 -7.95
CA ASN A 267 11.50 -13.46 -9.39
C ASN A 267 10.30 -12.69 -9.98
N GLU A 268 10.57 -11.54 -10.60
CA GLU A 268 9.53 -10.70 -11.21
C GLU A 268 8.71 -11.43 -12.27
N PHE A 269 9.32 -12.42 -12.98
CA PHE A 269 8.66 -13.17 -14.03
C PHE A 269 7.69 -14.23 -13.50
N GLU A 270 7.94 -14.80 -12.34
CA GLU A 270 7.12 -15.86 -11.77
C GLU A 270 6.21 -15.35 -10.64
N SER A 271 6.35 -14.09 -10.24
CA SER A 271 5.67 -13.49 -9.07
C SER A 271 5.84 -14.31 -7.79
N VAL A 272 6.89 -15.11 -7.73
CA VAL A 272 7.22 -16.00 -6.61
C VAL A 272 8.63 -15.66 -6.12
N ALA A 273 8.81 -15.65 -4.82
CA ALA A 273 10.15 -15.54 -4.25
C ALA A 273 10.97 -16.80 -4.56
N THR A 274 12.22 -16.62 -4.96
CA THR A 274 13.12 -17.73 -5.30
C THR A 274 13.42 -18.59 -4.07
N ASP A 275 13.76 -19.86 -4.25
CA ASP A 275 14.16 -20.72 -3.14
C ASP A 275 15.56 -20.38 -2.59
N ASP A 276 16.34 -19.60 -3.33
CA ASP A 276 17.69 -19.20 -2.96
C ASP A 276 17.67 -17.96 -2.04
N ALA A 277 18.16 -18.14 -0.83
CA ALA A 277 18.30 -17.07 0.14
C ALA A 277 19.71 -16.46 0.13
N ASN A 278 19.77 -15.16 0.08
CA ASN A 278 20.99 -14.39 0.16
C ASN A 278 21.31 -14.01 1.61
N ARG A 279 22.60 -13.84 1.90
CA ARG A 279 23.06 -13.35 3.20
C ARG A 279 24.23 -12.39 2.98
N GLY A 280 24.24 -11.30 3.74
CA GLY A 280 25.30 -10.32 3.63
C GLY A 280 25.51 -9.57 4.94
N ILE A 281 26.74 -9.10 5.11
CA ILE A 281 27.09 -8.14 6.16
C ILE A 281 27.43 -6.83 5.48
N PHE A 282 26.68 -5.78 5.85
CA PHE A 282 26.83 -4.43 5.33
C PHE A 282 27.52 -3.55 6.37
N LEU A 283 28.54 -2.84 5.94
CA LEU A 283 29.24 -1.85 6.75
C LEU A 283 29.11 -0.50 6.08
N GLN A 284 28.55 0.48 6.77
CA GLN A 284 28.45 1.85 6.29
C GLN A 284 29.18 2.79 7.23
N LEU A 285 30.06 3.62 6.68
CA LEU A 285 30.68 4.74 7.38
C LEU A 285 30.23 6.04 6.73
N VAL A 286 29.61 6.90 7.50
CA VAL A 286 29.19 8.23 7.09
C VAL A 286 30.03 9.26 7.83
N LEU A 287 30.70 10.13 7.08
CA LEU A 287 31.40 11.29 7.61
C LEU A 287 30.46 12.50 7.50
N LYS A 288 29.96 12.96 8.64
CA LYS A 288 28.97 14.05 8.66
C LYS A 288 29.57 15.32 8.08
N GLY A 289 28.85 15.91 7.12
CA GLY A 289 29.32 17.07 6.37
C GLY A 289 30.17 16.75 5.12
N LEU A 290 30.62 15.50 4.92
CA LEU A 290 31.38 15.08 3.74
C LEU A 290 30.65 14.03 2.89
N GLY A 291 29.63 13.38 3.42
CA GLY A 291 28.83 12.35 2.77
C GLY A 291 29.17 10.91 3.18
N SER A 292 28.46 9.95 2.57
CA SER A 292 28.67 8.51 2.81
C SER A 292 29.85 7.98 2.01
N VAL A 293 30.71 7.20 2.65
CA VAL A 293 31.87 6.57 1.99
C VAL A 293 31.47 5.28 1.26
N SER A 294 30.37 4.65 1.63
CA SER A 294 29.92 3.33 1.13
C SER A 294 28.64 3.35 0.28
N GLY A 295 28.22 4.52 -0.23
CA GLY A 295 26.97 4.64 -1.00
C GLY A 295 25.70 4.74 -0.12
N ASN A 296 24.53 4.82 -0.76
CA ASN A 296 23.25 5.04 -0.10
C ASN A 296 22.41 3.75 0.11
N GLU A 297 22.96 2.57 -0.20
CA GLU A 297 22.22 1.30 -0.13
C GLU A 297 21.70 0.97 1.27
N VAL A 298 22.50 1.28 2.30
CA VAL A 298 22.09 1.04 3.69
C VAL A 298 21.03 2.05 4.13
N ASP A 299 21.12 3.29 3.67
CA ASP A 299 20.11 4.32 3.98
C ASP A 299 18.76 3.93 3.38
N SER A 300 18.72 3.53 2.10
CA SER A 300 17.50 3.03 1.45
C SER A 300 16.94 1.81 2.15
N LEU A 301 17.79 0.84 2.55
CA LEU A 301 17.35 -0.34 3.29
C LEU A 301 16.66 0.03 4.61
N LEU A 302 17.14 1.03 5.33
CA LEU A 302 16.58 1.45 6.59
C LEU A 302 15.31 2.29 6.42
N ASP A 303 15.32 3.21 5.46
CA ASP A 303 14.17 4.07 5.16
C ASP A 303 12.98 3.24 4.65
N ASP A 304 13.23 2.26 3.77
CA ASP A 304 12.20 1.37 3.23
C ASP A 304 11.79 0.29 4.26
N GLY A 305 12.76 -0.19 5.04
CA GLY A 305 12.57 -1.32 5.94
C GLY A 305 12.00 -0.95 7.31
N ILE A 306 12.15 0.29 7.77
CA ILE A 306 11.70 0.73 9.11
C ILE A 306 10.87 2.00 8.97
N PRO A 307 9.54 1.91 8.75
CA PRO A 307 8.67 3.07 8.69
C PRO A 307 8.84 3.99 9.90
N GLY A 308 9.12 5.28 9.64
CA GLY A 308 9.39 6.25 10.70
C GLY A 308 10.85 6.28 11.17
N TYR A 309 11.73 5.51 10.53
CA TYR A 309 13.18 5.67 10.72
C TYR A 309 13.57 7.13 10.47
N ARG A 310 14.39 7.68 11.34
CA ARG A 310 14.96 9.02 11.18
C ARG A 310 16.40 9.01 11.62
N GLU A 311 17.23 9.60 10.81
CA GLU A 311 18.58 9.93 11.19
C GLU A 311 18.59 10.96 12.32
N ARG A 312 19.66 10.96 13.10
CA ARG A 312 19.90 12.01 14.08
C ARG A 312 20.13 13.32 13.30
N GLU A 313 19.24 14.29 13.49
CA GLU A 313 19.49 15.65 13.05
C GLU A 313 20.62 16.21 13.96
N ASP A 314 21.81 16.32 13.41
CA ASP A 314 22.82 17.15 14.05
C ASP A 314 22.37 18.59 13.82
N ASN A 315 22.04 19.29 14.88
CA ASN A 315 21.91 20.73 14.83
C ASN A 315 23.21 21.26 14.23
N ALA A 316 23.19 21.60 12.95
CA ALA A 316 24.28 22.31 12.31
C ALA A 316 24.49 23.59 13.09
N PHE A 317 25.71 23.81 13.53
CA PHE A 317 26.16 24.97 14.28
C PHE A 317 25.83 26.28 13.58
#